data_8162e49889cfa9ff95ace2f4a071a47d
#
_entry.id   8162e49889cfa9ff95ace2f4a071a47d
#
_cell.length_a   1.000
_cell.length_b   1.000
_cell.length_c   1.000
_cell.angle_alpha   90.00
_cell.angle_beta   90.00
_cell.angle_gamma   90.00
#
_symmetry.space_group_name_H-M   'P 1'
#
loop_
_entity.id
_entity.type
_entity.pdbx_description
1 polymer ?
#
loop_
_entity_poly.entity_id
_entity_poly.type
_entity_poly.pdbx_seq_one_letter_code
_entity_poly.pdbx_strand_id
1 'polypeptide(L)'
;MSEHTEHIEHIDVEPCGAAEITSWDVTTDVIVVGFGAAGSAAAFCAAEAGAEVLVVERTGGPGGAAALAEGIVYLGGGTPIQTACGFEDSLEDMYRYMMAACGPDPDEAKIARYCAESLGHFDWLEARGVPFDPTFCADTSMAPTGTEGLVYSGGEDAYPFNEIARPAPRGHLAKTKRSTGWLLMQHLAAAATGAGAAVSADTRVDRLVVEDERVVGVQAQRFGETVSMRARRGVVLTAGGFIFNDDMLRQHCPPLARGTFKVGTEGDDGRAIRMAQAIGASVRSMYAGEVSLPITPPRTLIHGILVNGKGQRFINEDTYMGRVGQSALYEQDGEVYLLVDEATYEVNWMGLAATWVCETPEQLEAEMELPAGSLRSTLDLYNEHAARGEDPLFHKGPAWVRPLVPPIGAFDLRLGPAPYAPFTLGGLETTVEGAVLDVSRRAIPGLFAAGRTTAGVCAFGYASGLSIGDSTMFGRFAGASAAASTSD
;
A
#
# COMPACT_ATOMS: atom_id res chain seq x y z
N MET A 1 16.62 30.26 -13.78
CA MET A 1 15.77 29.36 -14.57
C MET A 1 16.71 28.53 -15.42
N SER A 2 17.14 27.36 -14.92
CA SER A 2 17.88 26.38 -15.71
C SER A 2 16.85 25.34 -16.18
N GLU A 3 16.68 25.26 -17.49
CA GLU A 3 15.92 24.20 -18.14
C GLU A 3 16.60 22.87 -17.82
N HIS A 4 16.10 22.16 -16.81
CA HIS A 4 16.29 20.74 -16.74
C HIS A 4 15.36 20.10 -17.79
N THR A 5 15.87 19.94 -19.00
CA THR A 5 15.36 18.94 -19.94
C THR A 5 15.63 17.59 -19.28
N GLU A 6 14.66 17.07 -18.50
CA GLU A 6 14.65 15.70 -18.07
C GLU A 6 14.67 14.83 -19.34
N HIS A 7 15.75 14.09 -19.53
CA HIS A 7 15.80 13.00 -20.49
C HIS A 7 14.76 11.97 -20.01
N ILE A 8 13.56 11.99 -20.60
CA ILE A 8 12.60 10.89 -20.47
C ILE A 8 13.29 9.69 -21.12
N GLU A 9 13.84 8.80 -20.30
CA GLU A 9 14.35 7.53 -20.77
C GLU A 9 13.16 6.75 -21.37
N HIS A 10 13.11 6.66 -22.68
CA HIS A 10 12.03 5.93 -23.36
C HIS A 10 12.16 4.46 -22.96
N ILE A 11 11.30 4.02 -22.05
CA ILE A 11 11.29 2.63 -21.55
C ILE A 11 10.80 1.74 -22.70
N ASP A 12 11.72 1.13 -23.42
CA ASP A 12 11.41 0.10 -24.41
C ASP A 12 11.00 -1.18 -23.67
N VAL A 13 9.75 -1.55 -23.80
CA VAL A 13 9.13 -2.72 -23.16
C VAL A 13 8.53 -3.68 -24.19
N GLU A 14 8.79 -3.45 -25.49
CA GLU A 14 8.28 -4.32 -26.55
C GLU A 14 8.77 -5.75 -26.32
N PRO A 15 7.91 -6.76 -26.47
CA PRO A 15 8.29 -8.15 -26.29
C PRO A 15 9.34 -8.57 -27.33
N CYS A 16 10.16 -9.54 -26.96
CA CYS A 16 11.10 -10.19 -27.86
C CYS A 16 10.58 -11.58 -28.23
N GLY A 17 10.64 -11.96 -29.51
CA GLY A 17 10.35 -13.32 -29.92
C GLY A 17 11.47 -14.28 -29.51
N ALA A 18 11.15 -15.48 -29.04
CA ALA A 18 12.17 -16.47 -28.69
C ALA A 18 13.11 -16.81 -29.85
N ALA A 19 12.62 -16.73 -31.11
CA ALA A 19 13.43 -16.89 -32.30
C ALA A 19 14.50 -15.81 -32.54
N GLU A 20 14.39 -14.67 -31.88
CA GLU A 20 15.38 -13.59 -31.92
C GLU A 20 16.54 -13.84 -30.93
N ILE A 21 16.37 -14.76 -29.99
CA ILE A 21 17.38 -15.13 -29.00
C ILE A 21 18.38 -16.09 -29.63
N THR A 22 19.60 -15.63 -29.82
CA THR A 22 20.68 -16.45 -30.42
C THR A 22 21.21 -17.50 -29.44
N SER A 23 21.24 -17.19 -28.14
CA SER A 23 21.61 -18.10 -27.08
C SER A 23 20.98 -17.68 -25.75
N TRP A 24 20.64 -18.64 -24.93
CA TRP A 24 20.17 -18.41 -23.58
C TRP A 24 21.38 -18.43 -22.61
N ASP A 25 21.60 -17.35 -21.88
CA ASP A 25 22.70 -17.24 -20.92
C ASP A 25 22.39 -18.04 -19.64
N VAL A 26 21.10 -18.09 -19.28
CA VAL A 26 20.60 -18.85 -18.13
C VAL A 26 19.30 -19.57 -18.52
N THR A 27 19.14 -20.78 -18.01
CA THR A 27 17.88 -21.54 -18.12
C THR A 27 17.50 -22.06 -16.75
N THR A 28 16.28 -21.80 -16.29
CA THR A 28 15.76 -22.21 -14.99
C THR A 28 14.28 -22.64 -15.13
N ASP A 29 13.63 -23.13 -14.06
CA ASP A 29 12.20 -23.45 -14.10
C ASP A 29 11.34 -22.18 -13.98
N VAL A 30 11.62 -21.38 -12.97
CA VAL A 30 10.86 -20.17 -12.66
C VAL A 30 11.78 -18.95 -12.54
N ILE A 31 11.44 -17.88 -13.25
CA ILE A 31 12.09 -16.57 -13.09
C ILE A 31 11.16 -15.68 -12.26
N VAL A 32 11.67 -15.13 -11.15
CA VAL A 32 10.96 -14.13 -10.34
C VAL A 32 11.60 -12.77 -10.58
N VAL A 33 10.82 -11.80 -11.05
CA VAL A 33 11.30 -10.44 -11.37
C VAL A 33 11.02 -9.50 -10.21
N GLY A 34 12.08 -9.10 -9.50
CA GLY A 34 12.02 -8.28 -8.28
C GLY A 34 12.18 -9.10 -7.00
N PHE A 35 12.96 -8.60 -6.03
CA PHE A 35 13.24 -9.27 -4.75
C PHE A 35 12.70 -8.46 -3.55
N GLY A 36 11.48 -7.92 -3.71
CA GLY A 36 10.67 -7.35 -2.63
C GLY A 36 9.84 -8.43 -1.90
N ALA A 37 8.82 -8.01 -1.15
CA ALA A 37 7.97 -8.92 -0.35
C ALA A 37 7.30 -10.00 -1.19
N ALA A 38 6.68 -9.63 -2.32
CA ALA A 38 6.02 -10.59 -3.20
C ALA A 38 7.02 -11.55 -3.86
N GLY A 39 8.17 -11.02 -4.33
CA GLY A 39 9.21 -11.83 -4.97
C GLY A 39 9.86 -12.82 -4.03
N SER A 40 10.12 -12.42 -2.79
CA SER A 40 10.67 -13.32 -1.76
C SER A 40 9.71 -14.46 -1.45
N ALA A 41 8.42 -14.16 -1.30
CA ALA A 41 7.39 -15.17 -1.04
C ALA A 41 7.19 -16.11 -2.25
N ALA A 42 7.19 -15.56 -3.48
CA ALA A 42 7.07 -16.34 -4.71
C ALA A 42 8.27 -17.26 -4.90
N ALA A 43 9.48 -16.73 -4.74
CA ALA A 43 10.72 -17.52 -4.89
C ALA A 43 10.79 -18.64 -3.87
N PHE A 44 10.44 -18.36 -2.60
CA PHE A 44 10.39 -19.38 -1.56
C PHE A 44 9.43 -20.52 -1.94
N CYS A 45 8.18 -20.21 -2.27
CA CYS A 45 7.17 -21.24 -2.53
C CYS A 45 7.43 -21.99 -3.84
N ALA A 46 8.00 -21.36 -4.84
CA ALA A 46 8.40 -22.06 -6.06
C ALA A 46 9.57 -23.03 -5.80
N ALA A 47 10.57 -22.63 -5.02
CA ALA A 47 11.71 -23.48 -4.66
C ALA A 47 11.29 -24.61 -3.72
N GLU A 48 10.41 -24.36 -2.73
CA GLU A 48 9.85 -25.38 -1.85
C GLU A 48 9.04 -26.43 -2.63
N ALA A 49 8.39 -26.03 -3.73
CA ALA A 49 7.72 -26.94 -4.67
C ALA A 49 8.67 -27.72 -5.60
N GLY A 50 9.99 -27.56 -5.41
CA GLY A 50 11.03 -28.29 -6.15
C GLY A 50 11.40 -27.68 -7.50
N ALA A 51 10.98 -26.45 -7.80
CA ALA A 51 11.41 -25.76 -9.01
C ALA A 51 12.81 -25.16 -8.84
N GLU A 52 13.61 -25.15 -9.91
CA GLU A 52 14.81 -24.35 -10.02
C GLU A 52 14.39 -22.88 -10.20
N VAL A 53 14.76 -22.01 -9.25
CA VAL A 53 14.30 -20.60 -9.21
C VAL A 53 15.45 -19.63 -9.37
N LEU A 54 15.26 -18.65 -10.26
CA LEU A 54 16.14 -17.49 -10.39
C LEU A 54 15.34 -16.22 -10.05
N VAL A 55 15.77 -15.50 -9.02
CA VAL A 55 15.29 -14.14 -8.74
C VAL A 55 16.18 -13.15 -9.48
N VAL A 56 15.57 -12.24 -10.25
CA VAL A 56 16.25 -11.18 -10.98
C VAL A 56 15.91 -9.85 -10.31
N GLU A 57 16.92 -9.21 -9.71
CA GLU A 57 16.77 -7.98 -8.94
C GLU A 57 17.61 -6.85 -9.55
N ARG A 58 16.97 -5.67 -9.75
CA ARG A 58 17.63 -4.51 -10.39
C ARG A 58 18.67 -3.84 -9.51
N THR A 59 18.56 -3.99 -8.19
CA THR A 59 19.48 -3.43 -7.20
C THR A 59 20.46 -4.49 -6.69
N GLY A 60 21.41 -4.08 -5.83
CA GLY A 60 22.40 -4.98 -5.28
C GLY A 60 21.89 -6.02 -4.28
N GLY A 61 20.59 -6.04 -3.95
CA GLY A 61 20.04 -7.00 -2.97
C GLY A 61 18.53 -6.89 -2.73
N PRO A 62 18.02 -7.74 -1.83
CA PRO A 62 16.57 -7.81 -1.53
C PRO A 62 16.07 -6.59 -0.76
N GLY A 63 14.77 -6.33 -0.84
CA GLY A 63 14.11 -5.33 -0.01
C GLY A 63 12.97 -4.61 -0.70
N GLY A 64 13.29 -3.88 -1.77
CA GLY A 64 12.34 -3.03 -2.46
C GLY A 64 11.64 -2.04 -1.51
N ALA A 65 10.46 -1.56 -1.86
CA ALA A 65 9.67 -0.66 -1.04
C ALA A 65 9.26 -1.27 0.31
N ALA A 66 9.14 -2.60 0.40
CA ALA A 66 8.76 -3.28 1.64
C ALA A 66 9.79 -3.11 2.76
N ALA A 67 11.09 -3.07 2.45
CA ALA A 67 12.14 -2.85 3.45
C ALA A 67 12.15 -1.41 3.99
N LEU A 68 11.64 -0.45 3.24
CA LEU A 68 11.54 0.97 3.63
C LEU A 68 10.23 1.28 4.36
N ALA A 69 9.24 0.39 4.27
CA ALA A 69 7.94 0.55 4.89
C ALA A 69 7.99 0.33 6.40
N GLU A 70 6.93 0.74 7.09
CA GLU A 70 6.75 0.45 8.51
C GLU A 70 6.66 -1.05 8.81
N GLY A 71 6.37 -1.89 7.82
CA GLY A 71 6.40 -3.34 7.92
C GLY A 71 5.15 -3.96 8.53
N ILE A 72 4.06 -3.21 8.61
CA ILE A 72 2.76 -3.72 9.04
C ILE A 72 2.29 -4.80 8.05
N VAL A 73 1.86 -5.95 8.57
CA VAL A 73 1.17 -7.00 7.82
C VAL A 73 -0.27 -7.07 8.34
N TYR A 74 -1.25 -6.87 7.44
CA TYR A 74 -2.67 -6.87 7.82
C TYR A 74 -3.19 -8.31 7.89
N LEU A 75 -3.41 -8.82 9.09
CA LEU A 75 -3.89 -10.17 9.36
C LEU A 75 -4.93 -10.14 10.48
N GLY A 76 -5.86 -11.09 10.47
CA GLY A 76 -6.94 -11.13 11.45
C GLY A 76 -7.59 -12.50 11.53
N GLY A 77 -8.79 -12.52 12.14
CA GLY A 77 -9.56 -13.75 12.32
C GLY A 77 -9.18 -14.53 13.59
N GLY A 78 -8.53 -13.88 14.55
CA GLY A 78 -8.14 -14.47 15.82
C GLY A 78 -6.71 -15.03 15.80
N THR A 79 -5.75 -14.26 15.29
CA THR A 79 -4.33 -14.62 15.35
C THR A 79 -3.86 -14.83 16.79
N PRO A 80 -2.79 -15.62 17.02
CA PRO A 80 -2.22 -15.79 18.37
C PRO A 80 -1.91 -14.47 19.07
N ILE A 81 -1.46 -13.45 18.30
CA ILE A 81 -1.16 -12.12 18.85
C ILE A 81 -2.42 -11.38 19.28
N GLN A 82 -3.49 -11.39 18.44
CA GLN A 82 -4.79 -10.81 18.81
C GLN A 82 -5.32 -11.45 20.10
N THR A 83 -5.33 -12.78 20.18
CA THR A 83 -5.79 -13.55 21.32
C THR A 83 -4.97 -13.23 22.58
N ALA A 84 -3.65 -13.19 22.49
CA ALA A 84 -2.76 -12.88 23.61
C ALA A 84 -2.93 -11.44 24.14
N CYS A 85 -3.32 -10.50 23.25
CA CYS A 85 -3.65 -9.12 23.61
C CYS A 85 -5.10 -8.94 24.10
N GLY A 86 -5.91 -10.02 24.17
CA GLY A 86 -7.28 -9.98 24.67
C GLY A 86 -8.32 -9.52 23.63
N PHE A 87 -7.99 -9.53 22.36
CA PHE A 87 -8.93 -9.19 21.29
C PHE A 87 -9.58 -10.44 20.72
N GLU A 88 -10.91 -10.34 20.51
CA GLU A 88 -11.67 -11.31 19.75
C GLU A 88 -11.84 -10.80 18.31
N ASP A 89 -11.51 -11.60 17.33
CA ASP A 89 -11.70 -11.32 15.92
C ASP A 89 -12.18 -12.58 15.19
N SER A 90 -12.87 -12.39 14.06
CA SER A 90 -13.32 -13.48 13.21
C SER A 90 -12.96 -13.23 11.74
N LEU A 91 -12.83 -14.31 10.96
CA LEU A 91 -12.62 -14.20 9.51
C LEU A 91 -13.80 -13.49 8.83
N GLU A 92 -15.03 -13.65 9.37
CA GLU A 92 -16.23 -12.97 8.88
C GLU A 92 -16.17 -11.46 9.13
N ASP A 93 -15.77 -11.02 10.33
CA ASP A 93 -15.62 -9.59 10.65
C ASP A 93 -14.47 -8.98 9.83
N MET A 94 -13.36 -9.70 9.65
CA MET A 94 -12.28 -9.29 8.78
C MET A 94 -12.74 -9.12 7.32
N TYR A 95 -13.51 -10.08 6.80
CA TYR A 95 -14.05 -10.01 5.44
C TYR A 95 -15.01 -8.82 5.25
N ARG A 96 -15.96 -8.63 6.16
CA ARG A 96 -16.89 -7.49 6.12
C ARG A 96 -16.16 -6.15 6.14
N TYR A 97 -15.18 -6.04 7.05
CA TYR A 97 -14.34 -4.85 7.12
C TYR A 97 -13.60 -4.62 5.80
N MET A 98 -12.89 -5.63 5.28
CA MET A 98 -12.10 -5.48 4.06
C MET A 98 -12.96 -5.15 2.83
N MET A 99 -14.14 -5.77 2.69
CA MET A 99 -15.07 -5.42 1.61
C MET A 99 -15.49 -3.94 1.65
N ALA A 100 -15.68 -3.38 2.85
CA ALA A 100 -16.02 -1.97 3.02
C ALA A 100 -14.79 -1.05 2.88
N ALA A 101 -13.66 -1.42 3.45
CA ALA A 101 -12.47 -0.56 3.56
C ALA A 101 -11.64 -0.51 2.28
N CYS A 102 -11.62 -1.58 1.47
CA CYS A 102 -10.85 -1.62 0.23
C CYS A 102 -11.47 -0.79 -0.92
N GLY A 103 -12.57 -0.11 -0.67
CA GLY A 103 -13.16 0.88 -1.58
C GLY A 103 -14.23 0.31 -2.51
N PRO A 104 -14.78 1.17 -3.39
CA PRO A 104 -15.81 0.71 -4.30
C PRO A 104 -15.24 -0.34 -5.25
N ASP A 105 -16.06 -1.36 -5.58
CA ASP A 105 -15.73 -2.44 -6.52
C ASP A 105 -14.42 -3.20 -6.18
N PRO A 106 -14.24 -3.68 -4.91
CA PRO A 106 -13.08 -4.47 -4.54
C PRO A 106 -13.11 -5.85 -5.23
N ASP A 107 -11.97 -6.53 -5.27
CA ASP A 107 -11.91 -7.90 -5.77
C ASP A 107 -12.38 -8.88 -4.68
N GLU A 108 -13.67 -9.20 -4.69
CA GLU A 108 -14.30 -10.08 -3.69
C GLU A 108 -13.61 -11.44 -3.60
N ALA A 109 -13.22 -12.04 -4.73
CA ALA A 109 -12.57 -13.34 -4.75
C ALA A 109 -11.20 -13.31 -4.06
N LYS A 110 -10.41 -12.26 -4.31
CA LYS A 110 -9.13 -12.04 -3.63
C LYS A 110 -9.32 -11.75 -2.15
N ILE A 111 -10.28 -10.91 -1.77
CA ILE A 111 -10.58 -10.61 -0.36
C ILE A 111 -11.02 -11.88 0.38
N ALA A 112 -11.94 -12.66 -0.20
CA ALA A 112 -12.38 -13.91 0.40
C ALA A 112 -11.22 -14.89 0.62
N ARG A 113 -10.34 -15.02 -0.40
CA ARG A 113 -9.14 -15.88 -0.28
C ARG A 113 -8.16 -15.34 0.76
N TYR A 114 -7.93 -14.03 0.78
CA TYR A 114 -7.05 -13.38 1.74
C TYR A 114 -7.50 -13.62 3.18
N CYS A 115 -8.78 -13.44 3.46
CA CYS A 115 -9.36 -13.69 4.77
C CYS A 115 -9.27 -15.18 5.15
N ALA A 116 -9.66 -16.08 4.25
CA ALA A 116 -9.62 -17.52 4.52
C ALA A 116 -8.20 -18.03 4.86
N GLU A 117 -7.18 -17.45 4.24
CA GLU A 117 -5.79 -17.85 4.44
C GLU A 117 -5.06 -17.04 5.54
N SER A 118 -5.72 -16.06 6.17
CA SER A 118 -5.09 -15.10 7.09
C SER A 118 -4.33 -15.77 8.23
N LEU A 119 -4.95 -16.73 8.93
CA LEU A 119 -4.31 -17.45 10.04
C LEU A 119 -3.15 -18.33 9.54
N GLY A 120 -3.36 -19.08 8.47
CA GLY A 120 -2.30 -19.89 7.87
C GLY A 120 -1.15 -19.05 7.32
N HIS A 121 -1.42 -17.80 6.91
CA HIS A 121 -0.38 -16.87 6.49
C HIS A 121 0.42 -16.31 7.68
N PHE A 122 -0.24 -16.02 8.80
CA PHE A 122 0.44 -15.68 10.04
C PHE A 122 1.42 -16.78 10.46
N ASP A 123 0.95 -18.03 10.52
CA ASP A 123 1.77 -19.20 10.85
C ASP A 123 2.93 -19.37 9.84
N TRP A 124 2.67 -19.10 8.56
CA TRP A 124 3.70 -19.15 7.53
C TRP A 124 4.80 -18.12 7.77
N LEU A 125 4.48 -16.89 8.16
CA LEU A 125 5.47 -15.85 8.47
C LEU A 125 6.30 -16.23 9.72
N GLU A 126 5.67 -16.71 10.79
CA GLU A 126 6.38 -17.19 11.99
C GLU A 126 7.33 -18.35 11.64
N ALA A 127 6.89 -19.31 10.84
CA ALA A 127 7.72 -20.42 10.39
C ALA A 127 8.90 -20.00 9.52
N ARG A 128 8.90 -18.78 8.96
CA ARG A 128 10.06 -18.16 8.27
C ARG A 128 10.90 -17.30 9.20
N GLY A 129 10.63 -17.38 10.50
CA GLY A 129 11.42 -16.74 11.54
C GLY A 129 11.04 -15.29 11.80
N VAL A 130 9.96 -14.76 11.21
CA VAL A 130 9.48 -13.40 11.52
C VAL A 130 9.02 -13.36 12.98
N PRO A 131 9.69 -12.61 13.86
CA PRO A 131 9.32 -12.56 15.28
C PRO A 131 8.17 -11.58 15.47
N PHE A 132 7.12 -11.98 16.19
CA PHE A 132 6.05 -11.09 16.63
C PHE A 132 6.06 -10.95 18.17
N ASP A 133 5.64 -9.77 18.68
CA ASP A 133 5.50 -9.52 20.10
C ASP A 133 4.01 -9.48 20.47
N PRO A 134 3.52 -10.29 21.44
CA PRO A 134 2.11 -10.30 21.82
C PRO A 134 1.76 -9.12 22.72
N THR A 135 2.02 -7.91 22.24
CA THR A 135 1.72 -6.65 22.92
C THR A 135 1.01 -5.68 21.96
N PHE A 136 0.04 -4.95 22.48
CA PHE A 136 -0.79 -4.01 21.74
C PHE A 136 -0.37 -2.56 22.02
N CYS A 137 -0.23 -1.76 20.95
CA CYS A 137 -0.05 -0.32 21.03
C CYS A 137 -1.39 0.40 20.81
N ALA A 138 -1.88 1.08 21.85
CA ALA A 138 -3.14 1.82 21.80
C ALA A 138 -2.98 3.25 21.29
N ASP A 139 -1.77 3.79 21.30
CA ASP A 139 -1.55 5.25 21.21
C ASP A 139 -1.21 5.75 19.81
N THR A 140 -1.16 4.88 18.81
CA THR A 140 -0.73 5.32 17.49
C THR A 140 -1.60 4.76 16.36
N SER A 141 -1.79 5.57 15.32
CA SER A 141 -2.30 5.17 14.01
C SER A 141 -1.18 4.79 13.04
N MET A 142 0.07 4.86 13.47
CA MET A 142 1.28 4.50 12.73
C MET A 142 2.03 3.37 13.47
N ALA A 143 3.13 2.90 12.89
CA ALA A 143 3.96 1.92 13.57
C ALA A 143 4.45 2.43 14.95
N PRO A 144 4.37 1.61 16.00
CA PRO A 144 4.79 1.98 17.33
C PRO A 144 6.29 2.30 17.36
N THR A 145 6.70 3.12 18.34
CA THR A 145 8.11 3.42 18.58
C THR A 145 8.81 2.35 19.44
N GLY A 146 8.03 1.48 20.06
CA GLY A 146 8.47 0.33 20.85
C GLY A 146 8.59 -0.94 20.00
N THR A 147 8.28 -2.08 20.61
CA THR A 147 8.33 -3.41 19.97
C THR A 147 6.97 -4.07 19.87
N GLU A 148 5.91 -3.29 20.12
CA GLU A 148 4.54 -3.78 20.10
C GLU A 148 4.21 -4.40 18.74
N GLY A 149 3.63 -5.59 18.78
CA GLY A 149 3.36 -6.38 17.58
C GLY A 149 1.96 -6.24 17.03
N LEU A 150 1.07 -5.44 17.68
CA LEU A 150 -0.31 -5.31 17.25
C LEU A 150 -0.80 -3.85 17.34
N VAL A 151 -1.46 -3.38 16.28
CA VAL A 151 -2.04 -2.03 16.19
C VAL A 151 -3.37 -2.04 15.44
N TYR A 152 -4.23 -1.06 15.69
CA TYR A 152 -5.25 -0.64 14.74
C TYR A 152 -4.55 0.05 13.57
N SER A 153 -4.82 -0.36 12.35
CA SER A 153 -4.08 0.12 11.18
C SER A 153 -4.93 0.58 10.00
N GLY A 154 -6.26 0.44 10.11
CA GLY A 154 -7.20 0.80 9.05
C GLY A 154 -8.40 1.63 9.52
N GLY A 155 -8.44 2.05 10.79
CA GLY A 155 -9.60 2.72 11.38
C GLY A 155 -10.76 1.76 11.63
N GLU A 156 -10.45 0.52 12.00
CA GLU A 156 -11.41 -0.54 12.27
C GLU A 156 -12.36 -0.20 13.41
N ASP A 157 -11.92 0.67 14.33
CA ASP A 157 -12.66 1.17 15.48
C ASP A 157 -13.41 2.48 15.23
N ALA A 158 -13.27 3.06 14.03
CA ALA A 158 -13.93 4.30 13.61
C ALA A 158 -15.13 4.05 12.68
N TYR A 159 -16.05 5.03 12.62
CA TYR A 159 -17.16 5.01 11.66
C TYR A 159 -16.65 5.08 10.20
N PRO A 160 -17.24 4.36 9.26
CA PRO A 160 -18.41 3.45 9.39
C PRO A 160 -18.04 2.01 9.76
N PHE A 161 -16.77 1.68 9.90
CA PHE A 161 -16.30 0.30 9.97
C PHE A 161 -16.69 -0.39 11.26
N ASN A 162 -16.71 0.33 12.38
CA ASN A 162 -17.14 -0.17 13.69
C ASN A 162 -18.63 -0.59 13.73
N GLU A 163 -19.44 -0.14 12.77
CA GLU A 163 -20.85 -0.57 12.62
C GLU A 163 -21.00 -1.74 11.62
N ILE A 164 -20.01 -1.92 10.74
CA ILE A 164 -20.01 -2.96 9.69
C ILE A 164 -19.46 -4.28 10.21
N ALA A 165 -18.40 -4.22 11.02
CA ALA A 165 -17.71 -5.36 11.58
C ALA A 165 -17.27 -5.09 13.02
N ARG A 166 -17.09 -6.13 13.81
CA ARG A 166 -16.51 -5.99 15.15
C ARG A 166 -15.12 -5.36 15.05
N PRO A 167 -14.84 -4.25 15.74
CA PRO A 167 -13.53 -3.67 15.78
C PRO A 167 -12.49 -4.62 16.38
N ALA A 168 -11.40 -4.84 15.65
CA ALA A 168 -10.23 -5.57 16.12
C ALA A 168 -8.97 -5.02 15.46
N PRO A 169 -7.84 -4.89 16.20
CA PRO A 169 -6.58 -4.49 15.60
C PRO A 169 -6.06 -5.64 14.72
N ARG A 170 -5.70 -5.34 13.45
CA ARG A 170 -5.25 -6.33 12.47
C ARG A 170 -3.87 -6.03 11.90
N GLY A 171 -3.26 -4.91 12.27
CA GLY A 171 -1.88 -4.59 11.90
C GLY A 171 -0.87 -5.33 12.76
N HIS A 172 -0.14 -6.29 12.16
CA HIS A 172 0.90 -7.06 12.83
C HIS A 172 2.28 -6.54 12.44
N LEU A 173 3.19 -6.40 13.41
CA LEU A 173 4.53 -5.89 13.20
C LEU A 173 5.59 -6.86 13.73
N ALA A 174 6.68 -7.00 12.99
CA ALA A 174 7.82 -7.77 13.45
C ALA A 174 8.47 -7.09 14.68
N LYS A 175 8.92 -7.90 15.65
CA LYS A 175 9.47 -7.44 16.92
C LYS A 175 10.78 -6.68 16.75
N THR A 176 10.69 -5.40 16.46
CA THR A 176 11.82 -4.46 16.46
C THR A 176 11.31 -3.04 16.70
N LYS A 177 12.20 -2.14 17.07
CA LYS A 177 11.83 -0.73 17.26
C LYS A 177 11.77 -0.03 15.93
N ARG A 178 10.65 0.68 15.66
CA ARG A 178 10.39 1.48 14.47
C ARG A 178 10.53 0.66 13.17
N SER A 179 9.91 1.10 12.12
CA SER A 179 10.13 0.63 10.73
C SER A 179 10.51 -0.85 10.63
N THR A 180 9.54 -1.75 10.76
CA THR A 180 9.82 -3.18 10.89
C THR A 180 10.00 -3.90 9.55
N GLY A 181 9.76 -3.18 8.45
CA GLY A 181 9.82 -3.74 7.09
C GLY A 181 11.18 -4.34 6.72
N TRP A 182 12.27 -3.71 7.14
CA TRP A 182 13.61 -4.25 6.88
C TRP A 182 13.82 -5.61 7.55
N LEU A 183 13.34 -5.80 8.79
CA LEU A 183 13.45 -7.07 9.50
C LEU A 183 12.59 -8.16 8.85
N LEU A 184 11.37 -7.83 8.47
CA LEU A 184 10.49 -8.70 7.70
C LEU A 184 11.20 -9.17 6.41
N MET A 185 11.78 -8.23 5.67
CA MET A 185 12.47 -8.54 4.42
C MET A 185 13.73 -9.37 4.60
N GLN A 186 14.50 -9.17 5.69
CA GLN A 186 15.63 -10.04 6.02
C GLN A 186 15.19 -11.50 6.17
N HIS A 187 14.10 -11.75 6.91
CA HIS A 187 13.59 -13.10 7.11
C HIS A 187 13.06 -13.73 5.82
N LEU A 188 12.28 -12.99 5.04
CA LEU A 188 11.69 -13.48 3.80
C LEU A 188 12.76 -13.78 2.72
N ALA A 189 13.73 -12.88 2.55
CA ALA A 189 14.81 -13.08 1.59
C ALA A 189 15.73 -14.24 1.99
N ALA A 190 16.05 -14.35 3.29
CA ALA A 190 16.83 -15.49 3.82
C ALA A 190 16.09 -16.82 3.63
N ALA A 191 14.77 -16.84 3.83
CA ALA A 191 13.95 -18.03 3.58
C ALA A 191 14.00 -18.44 2.10
N ALA A 192 13.83 -17.50 1.16
CA ALA A 192 13.87 -17.76 -0.27
C ALA A 192 15.23 -18.34 -0.72
N THR A 193 16.33 -17.70 -0.32
CA THR A 193 17.68 -18.19 -0.65
C THR A 193 18.00 -19.50 0.07
N GLY A 194 17.57 -19.66 1.32
CA GLY A 194 17.69 -20.91 2.09
C GLY A 194 16.92 -22.08 1.48
N ALA A 195 15.82 -21.83 0.77
CA ALA A 195 15.10 -22.84 -0.01
C ALA A 195 15.74 -23.18 -1.36
N GLY A 196 16.82 -22.49 -1.74
CA GLY A 196 17.61 -22.78 -2.95
C GLY A 196 17.37 -21.82 -4.11
N ALA A 197 16.62 -20.72 -3.93
CA ALA A 197 16.48 -19.71 -4.98
C ALA A 197 17.81 -19.00 -5.24
N ALA A 198 18.28 -19.01 -6.49
CA ALA A 198 19.43 -18.25 -6.95
C ALA A 198 19.03 -16.78 -7.16
N VAL A 199 19.98 -15.86 -7.03
CA VAL A 199 19.74 -14.42 -7.18
C VAL A 199 20.72 -13.82 -8.20
N SER A 200 20.18 -13.11 -9.20
CA SER A 200 20.91 -12.25 -10.11
C SER A 200 20.64 -10.79 -9.74
N ALA A 201 21.48 -10.23 -8.88
CA ALA A 201 21.44 -8.83 -8.50
C ALA A 201 22.03 -7.92 -9.59
N ASP A 202 21.84 -6.59 -9.46
CA ASP A 202 22.24 -5.57 -10.43
C ASP A 202 21.77 -5.88 -11.86
N THR A 203 20.59 -6.50 -11.97
CA THR A 203 20.05 -7.02 -13.22
C THR A 203 18.62 -6.50 -13.41
N ARG A 204 18.43 -5.61 -14.38
CA ARG A 204 17.15 -5.01 -14.71
C ARG A 204 16.49 -5.74 -15.86
N VAL A 205 15.31 -6.30 -15.63
CA VAL A 205 14.50 -6.90 -16.70
C VAL A 205 13.85 -5.78 -17.53
N ASP A 206 14.02 -5.84 -18.86
CA ASP A 206 13.52 -4.85 -19.79
C ASP A 206 12.41 -5.38 -20.68
N ARG A 207 12.43 -6.69 -21.02
CA ARG A 207 11.50 -7.29 -21.96
C ARG A 207 11.06 -8.69 -21.53
N LEU A 208 9.81 -9.07 -21.87
CA LEU A 208 9.37 -10.46 -21.84
C LEU A 208 9.77 -11.14 -23.16
N VAL A 209 10.15 -12.42 -23.06
CA VAL A 209 10.39 -13.26 -24.26
C VAL A 209 9.20 -14.17 -24.47
N VAL A 210 8.65 -14.16 -25.70
CA VAL A 210 7.41 -14.86 -26.05
C VAL A 210 7.69 -15.87 -27.16
N GLU A 211 7.10 -17.07 -27.02
CA GLU A 211 7.10 -18.16 -28.02
C GLU A 211 5.67 -18.75 -28.06
N ASP A 212 5.04 -18.76 -29.23
CA ASP A 212 3.69 -19.31 -29.42
C ASP A 212 2.65 -18.82 -28.39
N GLU A 213 2.56 -17.50 -28.21
CA GLU A 213 1.68 -16.81 -27.25
C GLU A 213 1.98 -17.10 -25.75
N ARG A 214 3.06 -17.84 -25.46
CA ARG A 214 3.52 -18.17 -24.11
C ARG A 214 4.72 -17.32 -23.74
N VAL A 215 4.77 -16.83 -22.48
CA VAL A 215 5.97 -16.23 -21.93
C VAL A 215 6.95 -17.35 -21.54
N VAL A 216 8.13 -17.34 -22.16
CA VAL A 216 9.16 -18.36 -21.98
C VAL A 216 10.46 -17.82 -21.37
N GLY A 217 10.51 -16.54 -21.03
CA GLY A 217 11.69 -15.96 -20.40
C GLY A 217 11.67 -14.45 -20.37
N VAL A 218 12.83 -13.87 -20.11
CA VAL A 218 13.06 -12.42 -20.04
C VAL A 218 14.38 -12.04 -20.68
N GLN A 219 14.46 -10.81 -21.19
CA GLN A 219 15.72 -10.11 -21.46
C GLN A 219 15.96 -9.04 -20.41
N ALA A 220 17.18 -8.99 -19.92
CA ALA A 220 17.62 -8.07 -18.88
C ALA A 220 18.90 -7.35 -19.26
N GLN A 221 19.18 -6.23 -18.62
CA GLN A 221 20.44 -5.51 -18.67
C GLN A 221 21.22 -5.74 -17.38
N ARG A 222 22.48 -6.13 -17.52
CA ARG A 222 23.41 -6.30 -16.41
C ARG A 222 24.77 -5.71 -16.77
N PHE A 223 25.19 -4.68 -16.05
CA PHE A 223 26.47 -3.98 -16.31
C PHE A 223 26.67 -3.53 -17.77
N GLY A 224 25.56 -3.13 -18.44
CA GLY A 224 25.57 -2.70 -19.85
C GLY A 224 25.49 -3.82 -20.89
N GLU A 225 25.42 -5.08 -20.46
CA GLU A 225 25.26 -6.24 -21.32
C GLU A 225 23.84 -6.77 -21.28
N THR A 226 23.32 -7.21 -22.42
CA THR A 226 22.02 -7.88 -22.50
C THR A 226 22.17 -9.34 -22.10
N VAL A 227 21.36 -9.79 -21.14
CA VAL A 227 21.31 -11.18 -20.64
C VAL A 227 19.95 -11.77 -20.98
N SER A 228 19.92 -12.90 -21.69
CA SER A 228 18.70 -13.64 -22.05
C SER A 228 18.51 -14.84 -21.13
N MET A 229 17.38 -14.89 -20.43
CA MET A 229 17.09 -15.89 -19.42
C MET A 229 15.81 -16.67 -19.79
N ARG A 230 15.90 -18.00 -19.86
CA ARG A 230 14.77 -18.89 -20.18
C ARG A 230 14.12 -19.40 -18.92
N ALA A 231 12.78 -19.34 -18.86
CA ALA A 231 11.94 -19.99 -17.85
C ALA A 231 11.21 -21.16 -18.47
N ARG A 232 11.49 -22.38 -18.02
CA ARG A 232 10.80 -23.59 -18.53
C ARG A 232 9.32 -23.63 -18.13
N ARG A 233 8.95 -23.07 -16.99
CA ARG A 233 7.59 -23.12 -16.43
C ARG A 233 6.90 -21.77 -16.43
N GLY A 234 7.57 -20.70 -15.98
CA GLY A 234 6.95 -19.39 -15.99
C GLY A 234 7.78 -18.27 -15.42
N VAL A 235 7.31 -17.04 -15.67
CA VAL A 235 7.84 -15.78 -15.15
C VAL A 235 6.85 -15.20 -14.17
N VAL A 236 7.31 -14.79 -12.98
CA VAL A 236 6.51 -14.15 -11.94
C VAL A 236 6.94 -12.69 -11.81
N LEU A 237 6.06 -11.75 -12.17
CA LEU A 237 6.33 -10.31 -12.08
C LEU A 237 5.99 -9.78 -10.68
N THR A 238 6.97 -9.27 -9.96
CA THR A 238 6.87 -8.76 -8.58
C THR A 238 7.67 -7.48 -8.38
N ALA A 239 7.75 -6.65 -9.43
CA ALA A 239 8.65 -5.49 -9.52
C ALA A 239 8.04 -4.17 -8.99
N GLY A 240 6.99 -4.25 -8.16
CA GLY A 240 6.37 -3.07 -7.55
C GLY A 240 5.38 -2.34 -8.44
N GLY A 241 4.95 -1.15 -8.00
CA GLY A 241 3.95 -0.33 -8.68
C GLY A 241 4.53 0.66 -9.68
N PHE A 242 3.86 1.83 -9.84
CA PHE A 242 4.28 2.84 -10.82
C PHE A 242 4.32 4.28 -10.28
N ILE A 243 4.46 4.44 -8.95
CA ILE A 243 4.44 5.77 -8.32
C ILE A 243 5.60 6.68 -8.78
N PHE A 244 6.70 6.12 -9.25
CA PHE A 244 7.84 6.85 -9.79
C PHE A 244 7.81 6.97 -11.33
N ASN A 245 6.67 6.68 -11.97
CA ASN A 245 6.46 6.90 -13.40
C ASN A 245 5.45 8.03 -13.62
N ASP A 246 5.95 9.25 -13.84
CA ASP A 246 5.11 10.44 -13.97
C ASP A 246 4.18 10.39 -15.18
N ASP A 247 4.57 9.70 -16.26
CA ASP A 247 3.71 9.54 -17.43
C ASP A 247 2.52 8.63 -17.13
N MET A 248 2.75 7.49 -16.45
CA MET A 248 1.68 6.61 -16.00
C MET A 248 0.79 7.30 -14.97
N LEU A 249 1.36 8.10 -14.05
CA LEU A 249 0.57 8.87 -13.09
C LEU A 249 -0.32 9.90 -13.79
N ARG A 250 0.23 10.69 -14.72
CA ARG A 250 -0.55 11.66 -15.49
C ARG A 250 -1.66 11.01 -16.32
N GLN A 251 -1.39 9.83 -16.87
CA GLN A 251 -2.35 9.08 -17.68
C GLN A 251 -3.46 8.44 -16.87
N HIS A 252 -3.14 7.83 -15.73
CA HIS A 252 -4.04 6.93 -15.00
C HIS A 252 -4.59 7.53 -13.71
N CYS A 253 -3.78 8.27 -12.94
CA CYS A 253 -4.17 8.82 -11.64
C CYS A 253 -3.53 10.21 -11.40
N PRO A 254 -3.96 11.24 -12.15
CA PRO A 254 -3.42 12.60 -12.03
C PRO A 254 -3.37 13.17 -10.61
N PRO A 255 -4.32 12.91 -9.71
CA PRO A 255 -4.22 13.38 -8.34
C PRO A 255 -2.96 12.91 -7.62
N LEU A 256 -2.53 11.65 -7.81
CA LEU A 256 -1.32 11.12 -7.17
C LEU A 256 -0.03 11.78 -7.68
N ALA A 257 -0.02 12.26 -8.93
CA ALA A 257 1.12 12.98 -9.47
C ALA A 257 1.43 14.29 -8.70
N ARG A 258 0.45 14.83 -7.97
CA ARG A 258 0.55 16.02 -7.13
C ARG A 258 1.16 15.74 -5.75
N GLY A 259 1.21 14.48 -5.33
CA GLY A 259 1.72 14.09 -4.01
C GLY A 259 3.19 14.48 -3.82
N THR A 260 3.51 14.97 -2.63
CA THR A 260 4.82 15.59 -2.34
C THR A 260 5.86 14.60 -1.88
N PHE A 261 5.45 13.42 -1.38
CA PHE A 261 6.35 12.39 -0.86
C PHE A 261 5.95 11.00 -1.38
N LYS A 262 6.47 10.61 -2.55
CA LYS A 262 6.18 9.31 -3.16
C LYS A 262 6.66 8.15 -2.28
N VAL A 263 5.74 7.26 -1.90
CA VAL A 263 6.04 6.09 -1.05
C VAL A 263 6.41 4.89 -1.92
N GLY A 264 7.69 4.53 -1.91
CA GLY A 264 8.21 3.44 -2.73
C GLY A 264 9.71 3.58 -2.96
N THR A 265 10.19 2.96 -4.03
CA THR A 265 11.55 3.10 -4.54
C THR A 265 11.51 3.52 -6.00
N GLU A 266 12.61 4.05 -6.54
CA GLU A 266 12.71 4.36 -7.97
C GLU A 266 12.43 3.13 -8.87
N GLY A 267 12.45 1.92 -8.27
CA GLY A 267 12.04 0.67 -8.91
C GLY A 267 10.55 0.55 -9.17
N ASP A 268 9.72 1.32 -8.46
CA ASP A 268 8.27 1.39 -8.70
C ASP A 268 7.98 2.26 -9.96
N ASP A 269 8.60 1.92 -11.09
CA ASP A 269 8.57 2.65 -12.37
C ASP A 269 7.50 2.13 -13.35
N GLY A 270 6.72 1.13 -12.96
CA GLY A 270 5.64 0.55 -13.77
C GLY A 270 6.12 -0.32 -14.95
N ARG A 271 7.43 -0.54 -15.08
CA ARG A 271 8.01 -1.29 -16.20
C ARG A 271 7.40 -2.68 -16.36
N ALA A 272 7.26 -3.45 -15.28
CA ALA A 272 6.69 -4.79 -15.33
C ALA A 272 5.22 -4.78 -15.79
N ILE A 273 4.45 -3.79 -15.37
CA ILE A 273 3.07 -3.60 -15.82
C ILE A 273 3.05 -3.35 -17.33
N ARG A 274 3.88 -2.44 -17.82
CA ARG A 274 3.97 -2.09 -19.23
C ARG A 274 4.46 -3.26 -20.11
N MET A 275 5.45 -4.03 -19.65
CA MET A 275 5.90 -5.24 -20.33
C MET A 275 4.76 -6.24 -20.56
N ALA A 276 3.94 -6.46 -19.51
CA ALA A 276 2.80 -7.35 -19.62
C ALA A 276 1.70 -6.77 -20.53
N GLN A 277 1.43 -5.46 -20.45
CA GLN A 277 0.48 -4.79 -21.36
C GLN A 277 0.91 -4.89 -22.83
N ALA A 278 2.21 -4.84 -23.13
CA ALA A 278 2.73 -4.97 -24.49
C ALA A 278 2.43 -6.35 -25.12
N ILE A 279 2.12 -7.36 -24.30
CA ILE A 279 1.65 -8.68 -24.76
C ILE A 279 0.15 -8.91 -24.52
N GLY A 280 -0.62 -7.84 -24.26
CA GLY A 280 -2.08 -7.88 -24.16
C GLY A 280 -2.64 -8.11 -22.74
N ALA A 281 -1.83 -7.98 -21.69
CA ALA A 281 -2.33 -8.10 -20.32
C ALA A 281 -3.34 -7.00 -19.95
N SER A 282 -4.37 -7.38 -19.22
CA SER A 282 -5.36 -6.48 -18.63
C SER A 282 -4.82 -5.81 -17.36
N VAL A 283 -5.29 -4.60 -17.10
CA VAL A 283 -5.02 -3.84 -15.88
C VAL A 283 -6.31 -3.42 -15.20
N ARG A 284 -6.30 -3.27 -13.88
CA ARG A 284 -7.45 -2.86 -13.08
C ARG A 284 -7.05 -1.78 -12.09
N SER A 285 -8.01 -0.92 -11.71
CA SER A 285 -7.88 0.09 -10.66
C SER A 285 -6.69 1.05 -10.84
N MET A 286 -6.25 1.30 -12.08
CA MET A 286 -5.07 2.14 -12.36
C MET A 286 -5.20 3.58 -11.86
N TYR A 287 -6.44 4.07 -11.62
CA TYR A 287 -6.73 5.38 -11.06
C TYR A 287 -6.54 5.44 -9.54
N ALA A 288 -6.39 4.30 -8.90
CA ALA A 288 -6.42 4.18 -7.44
C ALA A 288 -5.03 4.33 -6.82
N GLY A 289 -5.01 4.98 -5.68
CA GLY A 289 -3.82 5.09 -4.85
C GLY A 289 -4.17 5.37 -3.41
N GLU A 290 -3.38 4.86 -2.51
CA GLU A 290 -3.38 5.28 -1.12
C GLU A 290 -2.65 6.62 -1.01
N VAL A 291 -3.10 7.47 -0.10
CA VAL A 291 -2.51 8.77 0.17
C VAL A 291 -2.49 9.01 1.66
N SER A 292 -1.38 8.79 2.32
CA SER A 292 -1.26 9.12 3.73
C SER A 292 -1.12 10.64 3.92
N LEU A 293 -1.97 11.20 4.80
CA LEU A 293 -1.82 12.53 5.38
C LEU A 293 -1.66 12.38 6.89
N PRO A 294 -0.43 12.30 7.42
CA PRO A 294 -0.17 11.91 8.79
C PRO A 294 -0.40 13.07 9.76
N ILE A 295 -1.64 13.22 10.23
CA ILE A 295 -2.02 14.22 11.23
C ILE A 295 -1.58 13.76 12.62
N THR A 296 -1.72 12.48 12.93
CA THR A 296 -1.34 11.87 14.20
C THR A 296 -0.06 11.05 14.08
N PRO A 297 0.70 10.81 15.14
CA PRO A 297 0.55 11.35 16.49
C PRO A 297 0.92 12.84 16.63
N PRO A 298 0.51 13.55 17.71
CA PRO A 298 -0.19 13.02 18.88
C PRO A 298 -1.70 12.85 18.64
N ARG A 299 -2.32 11.88 19.34
CA ARG A 299 -3.76 11.60 19.20
C ARG A 299 -4.68 12.71 19.74
N THR A 300 -4.16 13.61 20.56
CA THR A 300 -4.89 14.83 21.00
C THR A 300 -5.41 15.65 19.81
N LEU A 301 -4.71 15.64 18.68
CA LEU A 301 -5.14 16.32 17.45
C LEU A 301 -6.44 15.77 16.86
N ILE A 302 -6.83 14.54 17.19
CA ILE A 302 -8.12 13.95 16.76
C ILE A 302 -9.31 14.72 17.38
N HIS A 303 -9.14 15.39 18.51
CA HIS A 303 -10.19 16.26 19.07
C HIS A 303 -10.49 17.49 18.22
N GLY A 304 -9.57 17.89 17.34
CA GLY A 304 -9.79 18.93 16.35
C GLY A 304 -10.80 18.54 15.26
N ILE A 305 -11.07 19.44 14.33
CA ILE A 305 -11.91 19.16 13.16
C ILE A 305 -11.18 19.48 11.85
N LEU A 306 -11.38 18.63 10.84
CA LEU A 306 -10.86 18.84 9.49
C LEU A 306 -11.86 19.61 8.65
N VAL A 307 -11.41 20.72 8.06
CA VAL A 307 -12.22 21.53 7.14
C VAL A 307 -11.53 21.68 5.80
N ASN A 308 -12.33 21.81 4.74
CA ASN A 308 -11.86 22.06 3.38
C ASN A 308 -11.72 23.58 3.08
N GLY A 309 -11.29 23.94 1.88
CA GLY A 309 -11.16 25.32 1.41
C GLY A 309 -12.48 26.11 1.34
N LYS A 310 -13.61 25.48 1.67
CA LYS A 310 -14.91 26.12 1.83
C LYS A 310 -15.31 26.30 3.29
N GLY A 311 -14.41 25.98 4.24
CA GLY A 311 -14.69 26.02 5.68
C GLY A 311 -15.64 24.96 6.19
N GLN A 312 -15.83 23.85 5.44
CA GLN A 312 -16.78 22.77 5.76
C GLN A 312 -16.02 21.51 6.18
N ARG A 313 -16.51 20.81 7.21
CA ARG A 313 -16.04 19.46 7.55
C ARG A 313 -16.36 18.50 6.41
N PHE A 314 -15.53 17.48 6.22
CA PHE A 314 -15.67 16.52 5.12
C PHE A 314 -15.44 15.06 5.53
N ILE A 315 -14.93 14.80 6.73
CA ILE A 315 -14.61 13.46 7.23
C ILE A 315 -14.58 13.42 8.77
N ASN A 316 -14.69 12.25 9.36
CA ASN A 316 -14.41 12.02 10.77
C ASN A 316 -12.91 11.93 11.02
N GLU A 317 -12.41 12.65 11.99
CA GLU A 317 -10.98 12.84 12.25
C GLU A 317 -10.32 11.66 12.99
N ASP A 318 -11.11 10.75 13.54
CA ASP A 318 -10.67 9.51 14.19
C ASP A 318 -10.50 8.33 13.22
N THR A 319 -10.78 8.53 11.94
CA THR A 319 -10.60 7.51 10.90
C THR A 319 -9.13 7.32 10.53
N TYR A 320 -8.84 6.33 9.70
CA TYR A 320 -7.51 6.03 9.17
C TYR A 320 -6.93 7.20 8.36
N MET A 321 -5.67 7.58 8.64
CA MET A 321 -5.01 8.73 8.00
C MET A 321 -4.90 8.63 6.46
N GLY A 322 -4.86 7.41 5.90
CA GLY A 322 -4.90 7.20 4.46
C GLY A 322 -6.24 7.57 3.85
N ARG A 323 -7.36 7.35 4.57
CA ARG A 323 -8.68 7.83 4.14
C ARG A 323 -8.78 9.36 4.21
N VAL A 324 -8.21 9.95 5.24
CA VAL A 324 -8.14 11.42 5.35
C VAL A 324 -7.36 11.99 4.17
N GLY A 325 -6.18 11.44 3.86
CA GLY A 325 -5.35 11.88 2.75
C GLY A 325 -5.99 11.66 1.38
N GLN A 326 -6.63 10.51 1.18
CA GLN A 326 -7.41 10.24 -0.04
C GLN A 326 -8.53 11.26 -0.23
N SER A 327 -9.40 11.45 0.79
CA SER A 327 -10.49 12.42 0.71
C SER A 327 -9.97 13.83 0.50
N ALA A 328 -8.90 14.22 1.20
CA ALA A 328 -8.28 15.53 1.02
C ALA A 328 -7.78 15.74 -0.43
N LEU A 329 -7.08 14.75 -1.00
CA LEU A 329 -6.48 14.89 -2.33
C LEU A 329 -7.48 14.74 -3.48
N TYR A 330 -8.35 13.70 -3.43
CA TYR A 330 -9.25 13.38 -4.54
C TYR A 330 -10.57 14.16 -4.51
N GLU A 331 -11.07 14.52 -3.30
CA GLU A 331 -12.41 15.11 -3.12
C GLU A 331 -12.35 16.58 -2.72
N GLN A 332 -11.28 17.02 -2.01
CA GLN A 332 -11.12 18.39 -1.52
C GLN A 332 -10.01 19.16 -2.25
N ASP A 333 -9.50 18.62 -3.36
CA ASP A 333 -8.45 19.21 -4.21
C ASP A 333 -7.14 19.55 -3.46
N GLY A 334 -6.92 18.93 -2.31
CA GLY A 334 -5.79 19.19 -1.43
C GLY A 334 -5.89 20.51 -0.65
N GLU A 335 -7.07 21.10 -0.56
CA GLU A 335 -7.34 22.34 0.17
C GLU A 335 -8.00 22.03 1.50
N VAL A 336 -7.20 21.60 2.51
CA VAL A 336 -7.70 21.16 3.81
C VAL A 336 -6.89 21.75 4.97
N TYR A 337 -7.55 21.87 6.12
CA TYR A 337 -7.00 22.44 7.34
C TYR A 337 -7.48 21.66 8.56
N LEU A 338 -6.64 21.55 9.61
CA LEU A 338 -7.04 21.00 10.90
C LEU A 338 -7.20 22.14 11.91
N LEU A 339 -8.39 22.26 12.48
CA LEU A 339 -8.70 23.25 13.50
C LEU A 339 -8.58 22.62 14.89
N VAL A 340 -7.93 23.30 15.79
CA VAL A 340 -7.73 22.90 17.20
C VAL A 340 -7.92 24.09 18.12
N ASP A 341 -8.18 23.84 19.39
CA ASP A 341 -8.13 24.87 20.45
C ASP A 341 -6.89 24.71 21.35
N GLU A 342 -6.68 25.62 22.29
CA GLU A 342 -5.53 25.59 23.20
C GLU A 342 -5.42 24.25 23.98
N ALA A 343 -6.55 23.64 24.34
CA ALA A 343 -6.57 22.42 25.14
C ALA A 343 -6.22 21.16 24.34
N THR A 344 -6.29 21.22 23.00
CA THR A 344 -6.03 20.08 22.10
C THR A 344 -4.84 20.29 21.19
N TYR A 345 -4.26 21.51 21.23
CA TYR A 345 -3.09 21.84 20.43
C TYR A 345 -1.83 21.11 20.93
N GLU A 346 -1.21 20.40 20.01
CA GLU A 346 0.16 19.89 20.15
C GLU A 346 0.86 19.98 18.79
N VAL A 347 2.18 20.15 18.79
CA VAL A 347 2.96 20.06 17.56
C VAL A 347 2.93 18.62 17.06
N ASN A 348 2.59 18.43 15.80
CA ASN A 348 2.57 17.12 15.15
C ASN A 348 3.98 16.50 15.14
N TRP A 349 4.07 15.18 15.13
CA TRP A 349 5.34 14.43 15.14
C TRP A 349 6.29 14.77 13.96
N MET A 350 5.76 15.32 12.85
CA MET A 350 6.56 15.82 11.73
C MET A 350 6.97 17.29 11.88
N GLY A 351 6.66 17.92 13.02
CA GLY A 351 6.94 19.31 13.27
C GLY A 351 5.92 20.29 12.68
N LEU A 352 4.78 19.81 12.19
CA LEU A 352 3.68 20.68 11.78
C LEU A 352 3.08 21.35 13.02
N ALA A 353 2.85 22.67 12.92
CA ALA A 353 2.28 23.51 13.96
C ALA A 353 1.12 24.33 13.39
N ALA A 354 0.32 24.94 14.25
CA ALA A 354 -0.72 25.86 13.80
C ALA A 354 -0.08 27.05 13.06
N THR A 355 -0.54 27.30 11.85
CA THR A 355 -0.09 28.40 11.01
C THR A 355 -0.81 29.70 11.36
N TRP A 356 -2.08 29.59 11.74
CA TRP A 356 -2.93 30.70 12.16
C TRP A 356 -3.48 30.44 13.56
N VAL A 357 -3.62 31.47 14.37
CA VAL A 357 -4.28 31.41 15.67
C VAL A 357 -5.09 32.71 15.86
N CYS A 358 -6.41 32.59 16.02
CA CYS A 358 -7.32 33.70 16.07
C CYS A 358 -8.32 33.61 17.23
N GLU A 359 -8.72 34.74 17.74
CA GLU A 359 -9.69 34.89 18.84
C GLU A 359 -11.14 34.65 18.40
N THR A 360 -11.41 34.72 17.10
CA THR A 360 -12.76 34.48 16.55
C THR A 360 -12.70 33.71 15.26
N PRO A 361 -13.76 32.93 14.93
CA PRO A 361 -13.86 32.22 13.65
C PRO A 361 -13.80 33.16 12.44
N GLU A 362 -14.35 34.35 12.53
CA GLU A 362 -14.36 35.36 11.44
C GLU A 362 -12.97 35.88 11.14
N GLN A 363 -12.13 36.07 12.17
CA GLN A 363 -10.73 36.44 11.96
C GLN A 363 -9.98 35.30 11.26
N LEU A 364 -10.22 34.06 11.68
CA LEU A 364 -9.58 32.88 11.08
C LEU A 364 -10.03 32.71 9.62
N GLU A 365 -11.32 32.91 9.30
CA GLU A 365 -11.82 32.93 7.91
C GLU A 365 -11.08 33.94 7.04
N ALA A 366 -10.88 35.15 7.57
CA ALA A 366 -10.21 36.23 6.85
C ALA A 366 -8.71 35.88 6.61
N GLU A 367 -8.00 35.38 7.62
CA GLU A 367 -6.59 35.01 7.52
C GLU A 367 -6.36 33.78 6.60
N MET A 368 -7.30 32.87 6.56
CA MET A 368 -7.27 31.67 5.71
C MET A 368 -7.90 31.87 4.32
N GLU A 369 -8.41 33.07 4.04
CA GLU A 369 -9.11 33.43 2.80
C GLU A 369 -10.33 32.53 2.51
N LEU A 370 -11.03 32.06 3.56
CA LEU A 370 -12.23 31.23 3.45
C LEU A 370 -13.48 32.10 3.17
N PRO A 371 -14.55 31.52 2.61
CA PRO A 371 -15.81 32.23 2.43
C PRO A 371 -16.38 32.76 3.75
N ALA A 372 -16.74 34.05 3.80
CA ALA A 372 -17.24 34.68 5.01
C ALA A 372 -18.45 33.96 5.62
N GLY A 373 -18.40 33.67 6.92
CA GLY A 373 -19.44 32.98 7.68
C GLY A 373 -19.44 31.45 7.53
N SER A 374 -18.57 30.87 6.69
CA SER A 374 -18.54 29.43 6.44
C SER A 374 -17.98 28.66 7.63
N LEU A 375 -16.81 29.07 8.14
CA LEU A 375 -16.16 28.44 9.27
C LEU A 375 -16.94 28.67 10.57
N ARG A 376 -17.51 29.86 10.73
CA ARG A 376 -18.38 30.18 11.86
C ARG A 376 -19.56 29.21 11.91
N SER A 377 -20.26 29.02 10.77
CA SER A 377 -21.40 28.10 10.70
C SER A 377 -21.00 26.65 11.01
N THR A 378 -19.83 26.23 10.52
CA THR A 378 -19.30 24.88 10.77
C THR A 378 -19.00 24.67 12.26
N LEU A 379 -18.31 25.63 12.89
CA LEU A 379 -17.98 25.57 14.32
C LEU A 379 -19.23 25.64 15.21
N ASP A 380 -20.18 26.53 14.92
CA ASP A 380 -21.42 26.64 15.69
C ASP A 380 -22.19 25.32 15.65
N LEU A 381 -22.37 24.72 14.48
CA LEU A 381 -23.06 23.44 14.32
C LEU A 381 -22.32 22.30 15.03
N TYR A 382 -20.99 22.21 14.84
CA TYR A 382 -20.18 21.19 15.52
C TYR A 382 -20.27 21.34 17.05
N ASN A 383 -20.06 22.55 17.57
CA ASN A 383 -20.03 22.83 19.00
C ASN A 383 -21.38 22.61 19.69
N GLU A 384 -22.50 22.90 18.99
CA GLU A 384 -23.85 22.60 19.49
C GLU A 384 -24.03 21.12 19.81
N HIS A 385 -23.58 20.24 18.92
CA HIS A 385 -23.64 18.79 19.12
C HIS A 385 -22.54 18.28 20.06
N ALA A 386 -21.33 18.76 19.89
CA ALA A 386 -20.16 18.37 20.68
C ALA A 386 -20.32 18.67 22.18
N ALA A 387 -21.11 19.69 22.56
CA ALA A 387 -21.48 19.96 23.94
C ALA A 387 -22.27 18.82 24.60
N ARG A 388 -22.88 17.93 23.80
CA ARG A 388 -23.56 16.70 24.25
C ARG A 388 -22.74 15.43 24.03
N GLY A 389 -21.49 15.55 23.52
CA GLY A 389 -20.63 14.42 23.17
C GLY A 389 -21.07 13.70 21.88
N GLU A 390 -21.76 14.41 20.98
CA GLU A 390 -22.31 13.86 19.74
C GLU A 390 -21.69 14.49 18.51
N ASP A 391 -21.55 13.72 17.42
CA ASP A 391 -21.22 14.19 16.07
C ASP A 391 -22.14 13.51 15.03
N PRO A 392 -23.34 14.05 14.81
CA PRO A 392 -24.33 13.41 13.95
C PRO A 392 -24.02 13.49 12.45
N LEU A 393 -23.06 14.33 12.01
CA LEU A 393 -22.70 14.47 10.61
C LEU A 393 -21.65 13.47 10.14
N PHE A 394 -20.62 13.27 10.94
CA PHE A 394 -19.48 12.43 10.55
C PHE A 394 -19.24 11.26 11.51
N HIS A 395 -20.03 11.17 12.59
CA HIS A 395 -20.00 10.05 13.55
C HIS A 395 -18.63 9.84 14.19
N LYS A 396 -17.87 10.92 14.42
CA LYS A 396 -16.64 10.87 15.22
C LYS A 396 -16.92 10.22 16.57
N GLY A 397 -16.07 9.29 16.99
CA GLY A 397 -16.25 8.54 18.23
C GLY A 397 -16.38 9.47 19.45
N PRO A 398 -17.32 9.21 20.40
CA PRO A 398 -17.62 10.11 21.52
C PRO A 398 -16.39 10.45 22.38
N ALA A 399 -15.40 9.56 22.46
CA ALA A 399 -14.15 9.80 23.17
C ALA A 399 -13.33 10.98 22.60
N TRP A 400 -13.55 11.32 21.35
CA TRP A 400 -12.83 12.37 20.63
C TRP A 400 -13.66 13.64 20.42
N VAL A 401 -14.96 13.59 20.71
CA VAL A 401 -15.87 14.71 20.53
C VAL A 401 -15.82 15.66 21.73
N ARG A 402 -15.52 16.92 21.46
CA ARG A 402 -15.59 18.01 22.41
C ARG A 402 -15.76 19.35 21.68
N PRO A 403 -16.41 20.37 22.27
CA PRO A 403 -16.45 21.70 21.69
C PRO A 403 -15.05 22.29 21.52
N LEU A 404 -14.82 23.00 20.41
CA LEU A 404 -13.64 23.82 20.19
C LEU A 404 -13.91 25.25 20.71
N VAL A 405 -13.03 25.74 21.60
CA VAL A 405 -13.19 27.03 22.27
C VAL A 405 -12.08 27.99 21.82
N PRO A 406 -12.41 29.20 21.37
CA PRO A 406 -11.40 30.20 21.03
C PRO A 406 -10.39 30.46 22.17
N PRO A 407 -9.12 30.77 21.85
CA PRO A 407 -8.58 30.94 20.50
C PRO A 407 -8.51 29.65 19.70
N ILE A 408 -8.81 29.73 18.39
CA ILE A 408 -8.74 28.59 17.48
C ILE A 408 -7.45 28.66 16.66
N GLY A 409 -6.69 27.56 16.70
CA GLY A 409 -5.52 27.33 15.84
C GLY A 409 -5.90 26.55 14.58
N ALA A 410 -5.26 26.83 13.45
CA ALA A 410 -5.41 26.07 12.21
C ALA A 410 -4.04 25.62 11.69
N PHE A 411 -3.91 24.31 11.45
CA PHE A 411 -2.78 23.74 10.73
C PHE A 411 -3.04 23.87 9.23
N ASP A 412 -2.04 24.30 8.49
CA ASP A 412 -2.06 24.30 7.04
C ASP A 412 -1.74 22.90 6.52
N LEU A 413 -2.78 22.16 6.19
CA LEU A 413 -2.67 20.82 5.63
C LEU A 413 -2.89 20.80 4.11
N ARG A 414 -2.79 21.95 3.47
CA ARG A 414 -2.89 22.03 2.01
C ARG A 414 -1.76 21.25 1.34
N LEU A 415 -2.04 20.85 0.11
CA LEU A 415 -1.05 20.22 -0.74
C LEU A 415 0.13 21.18 -1.02
N GLY A 416 1.33 20.76 -0.67
CA GLY A 416 2.55 21.56 -0.72
C GLY A 416 3.11 21.82 0.68
N PRO A 417 2.42 22.59 1.55
CA PRO A 417 2.82 22.76 2.95
C PRO A 417 2.83 21.43 3.74
N ALA A 418 1.80 20.59 3.56
CA ALA A 418 1.74 19.28 4.22
C ALA A 418 2.26 18.14 3.33
N PRO A 419 2.84 17.09 3.93
CA PRO A 419 3.35 15.94 3.19
C PRO A 419 2.20 14.98 2.83
N TYR A 420 1.78 15.00 1.58
CA TYR A 420 0.92 13.97 1.01
C TYR A 420 1.79 12.83 0.50
N ALA A 421 1.60 11.65 1.05
CA ALA A 421 2.47 10.49 0.82
C ALA A 421 1.75 9.37 0.03
N PRO A 422 1.68 9.47 -1.33
CA PRO A 422 0.96 8.52 -2.15
C PRO A 422 1.78 7.30 -2.55
N PHE A 423 1.06 6.18 -2.82
CA PHE A 423 1.51 5.07 -3.64
C PHE A 423 0.34 4.46 -4.44
N THR A 424 0.66 3.76 -5.54
CA THR A 424 -0.33 3.21 -6.46
C THR A 424 -0.91 1.88 -5.96
N LEU A 425 -2.21 1.66 -6.18
CA LEU A 425 -2.94 0.43 -5.86
C LEU A 425 -3.32 -0.38 -7.11
N GLY A 426 -3.41 0.27 -8.28
CA GLY A 426 -3.69 -0.39 -9.53
C GLY A 426 -2.50 -1.15 -10.12
N GLY A 427 -2.80 -2.09 -11.02
CA GLY A 427 -1.80 -2.91 -11.70
C GLY A 427 -2.44 -3.98 -12.59
N LEU A 428 -1.69 -5.03 -12.88
CA LEU A 428 -2.14 -6.17 -13.70
C LEU A 428 -3.34 -6.88 -13.07
N GLU A 429 -4.29 -7.27 -13.89
CA GLU A 429 -5.38 -8.15 -13.48
C GLU A 429 -4.89 -9.59 -13.44
N THR A 430 -5.16 -10.31 -12.34
CA THR A 430 -4.72 -11.69 -12.14
C THR A 430 -5.84 -12.56 -11.58
N THR A 431 -5.74 -13.86 -11.77
CA THR A 431 -6.52 -14.82 -10.96
C THR A 431 -6.07 -14.77 -9.50
N VAL A 432 -6.82 -15.43 -8.63
CA VAL A 432 -6.45 -15.59 -7.21
C VAL A 432 -5.12 -16.33 -7.04
N GLU A 433 -4.80 -17.25 -7.98
CA GLU A 433 -3.56 -18.00 -8.01
C GLU A 433 -2.39 -17.23 -8.67
N GLY A 434 -2.60 -15.98 -9.08
CA GLY A 434 -1.58 -15.10 -9.61
C GLY A 434 -1.32 -15.20 -11.12
N ALA A 435 -2.07 -15.98 -11.89
CA ALA A 435 -1.95 -16.00 -13.36
C ALA A 435 -2.43 -14.65 -13.93
N VAL A 436 -1.62 -14.00 -14.77
CA VAL A 436 -1.95 -12.71 -15.42
C VAL A 436 -3.01 -12.93 -16.48
N LEU A 437 -4.03 -12.06 -16.50
CA LEU A 437 -5.14 -12.12 -17.45
C LEU A 437 -4.92 -11.19 -18.64
N ASP A 438 -5.33 -11.63 -19.84
CA ASP A 438 -5.42 -10.79 -21.02
C ASP A 438 -6.70 -9.93 -20.98
N VAL A 439 -6.86 -9.03 -21.97
CA VAL A 439 -8.06 -8.18 -22.11
C VAL A 439 -9.36 -8.96 -22.34
N SER A 440 -9.27 -10.25 -22.65
CA SER A 440 -10.40 -11.18 -22.76
C SER A 440 -10.59 -12.01 -21.50
N ARG A 441 -9.88 -11.71 -20.43
CA ARG A 441 -9.89 -12.41 -19.13
C ARG A 441 -9.42 -13.87 -19.20
N ARG A 442 -8.59 -14.22 -20.16
CA ARG A 442 -7.92 -15.52 -20.26
C ARG A 442 -6.52 -15.40 -19.66
N ALA A 443 -6.07 -16.43 -18.99
CA ALA A 443 -4.70 -16.46 -18.48
C ALA A 443 -3.68 -16.44 -19.62
N ILE A 444 -2.68 -15.56 -19.51
CA ILE A 444 -1.53 -15.52 -20.42
C ILE A 444 -0.60 -16.68 -20.02
N PRO A 445 -0.36 -17.67 -20.91
CA PRO A 445 0.45 -18.83 -20.57
C PRO A 445 1.87 -18.44 -20.15
N GLY A 446 2.36 -19.03 -19.06
CA GLY A 446 3.71 -18.81 -18.55
C GLY A 446 3.92 -17.45 -17.83
N LEU A 447 2.87 -16.63 -17.64
CA LEU A 447 2.98 -15.34 -16.96
C LEU A 447 2.16 -15.28 -15.69
N PHE A 448 2.83 -14.95 -14.58
CA PHE A 448 2.25 -14.76 -13.25
C PHE A 448 2.67 -13.41 -12.68
N ALA A 449 1.93 -12.89 -11.71
CA ALA A 449 2.29 -11.65 -11.02
C ALA A 449 1.71 -11.61 -9.60
N ALA A 450 2.35 -10.82 -8.72
CA ALA A 450 1.88 -10.55 -7.38
C ALA A 450 2.40 -9.21 -6.83
N GLY A 451 1.85 -8.80 -5.69
CA GLY A 451 2.19 -7.53 -5.04
C GLY A 451 1.74 -6.32 -5.86
N ARG A 452 2.37 -5.16 -5.64
CA ARG A 452 1.94 -3.91 -6.29
C ARG A 452 2.12 -3.86 -7.82
N THR A 453 2.72 -4.87 -8.42
CA THR A 453 2.65 -5.06 -9.88
C THR A 453 1.23 -5.43 -10.33
N THR A 454 0.38 -5.89 -9.42
CA THR A 454 -1.01 -6.29 -9.66
C THR A 454 -2.00 -5.35 -8.99
N ALA A 455 -3.23 -5.33 -9.46
CA ALA A 455 -4.38 -4.89 -8.69
C ALA A 455 -4.68 -5.99 -7.66
N GLY A 456 -4.35 -5.70 -6.38
CA GLY A 456 -4.50 -6.62 -5.26
C GLY A 456 -5.90 -6.62 -4.65
N VAL A 457 -5.97 -6.81 -3.33
CA VAL A 457 -7.23 -6.76 -2.56
C VAL A 457 -7.82 -5.36 -2.47
N CYS A 458 -7.03 -4.31 -2.65
CA CYS A 458 -7.45 -2.91 -2.59
C CYS A 458 -7.85 -2.40 -3.97
N ALA A 459 -9.09 -1.90 -4.12
CA ALA A 459 -9.56 -1.28 -5.36
C ALA A 459 -9.31 0.24 -5.38
N PHE A 460 -9.74 0.94 -4.32
CA PHE A 460 -9.51 2.36 -4.11
C PHE A 460 -9.15 2.65 -2.65
N GLY A 461 -9.94 2.15 -1.68
CA GLY A 461 -9.63 2.28 -0.26
C GLY A 461 -8.52 1.32 0.19
N TYR A 462 -7.97 1.60 1.38
CA TYR A 462 -6.81 0.91 1.91
C TYR A 462 -6.83 0.84 3.44
N ALA A 463 -6.13 -0.13 4.01
CA ALA A 463 -5.71 -0.17 5.41
C ALA A 463 -4.22 -0.49 5.48
N SER A 464 -3.48 0.17 6.39
CA SER A 464 -2.04 -0.08 6.53
C SER A 464 -1.75 -1.55 6.81
N GLY A 465 -0.82 -2.08 6.03
CA GLY A 465 -0.42 -3.48 6.09
C GLY A 465 -1.03 -4.37 5.01
N LEU A 466 -2.12 -3.94 4.34
CA LEU A 466 -2.69 -4.71 3.22
C LEU A 466 -1.72 -4.89 2.06
N SER A 467 -0.92 -3.87 1.72
CA SER A 467 0.06 -3.98 0.62
C SER A 467 1.13 -5.06 0.89
N ILE A 468 1.63 -5.17 2.12
CA ILE A 468 2.61 -6.21 2.48
C ILE A 468 1.92 -7.57 2.63
N GLY A 469 0.75 -7.61 3.28
CA GLY A 469 -0.03 -8.83 3.43
C GLY A 469 -0.43 -9.43 2.08
N ASP A 470 -0.97 -8.61 1.17
CA ASP A 470 -1.28 -8.99 -0.22
C ASP A 470 -0.04 -9.49 -0.95
N SER A 471 1.05 -8.72 -0.91
CA SER A 471 2.30 -9.06 -1.58
C SER A 471 2.84 -10.42 -1.13
N THR A 472 2.89 -10.66 0.18
CA THR A 472 3.45 -11.90 0.73
C THR A 472 2.52 -13.09 0.51
N MET A 473 1.22 -12.91 0.66
CA MET A 473 0.24 -13.98 0.48
C MET A 473 0.08 -14.38 -0.99
N PHE A 474 -0.24 -13.43 -1.87
CA PHE A 474 -0.41 -13.73 -3.30
C PHE A 474 0.92 -14.02 -4.01
N GLY A 475 2.05 -13.53 -3.47
CA GLY A 475 3.38 -13.98 -3.89
C GLY A 475 3.56 -15.48 -3.72
N ARG A 476 3.12 -16.05 -2.58
CA ARG A 476 3.13 -17.50 -2.34
C ARG A 476 2.34 -18.25 -3.40
N PHE A 477 1.12 -17.80 -3.68
CA PHE A 477 0.25 -18.45 -4.66
C PHE A 477 0.81 -18.36 -6.08
N ALA A 478 1.28 -17.20 -6.50
CA ALA A 478 1.89 -16.99 -7.81
C ALA A 478 3.14 -17.86 -8.01
N GLY A 479 4.01 -17.95 -6.99
CA GLY A 479 5.21 -18.79 -7.03
C GLY A 479 4.88 -20.28 -7.12
N ALA A 480 3.95 -20.76 -6.30
CA ALA A 480 3.49 -22.16 -6.34
C ALA A 480 2.84 -22.51 -7.69
N SER A 481 2.00 -21.59 -8.23
CA SER A 481 1.36 -21.78 -9.54
C SER A 481 2.36 -21.80 -10.68
N ALA A 482 3.37 -20.92 -10.66
CA ALA A 482 4.43 -20.93 -11.65
C ALA A 482 5.23 -22.23 -11.61
N ALA A 483 5.55 -22.76 -10.41
CA ALA A 483 6.24 -24.02 -10.25
C ALA A 483 5.42 -25.24 -10.72
N ALA A 484 4.09 -25.18 -10.61
CA ALA A 484 3.18 -26.22 -11.05
C ALA A 484 2.85 -26.17 -12.56
N SER A 485 3.18 -25.04 -13.23
CA SER A 485 2.93 -24.88 -14.66
C SER A 485 3.78 -25.85 -15.48
N THR A 486 3.18 -26.45 -16.50
CA THR A 486 3.87 -27.38 -17.41
C THR A 486 4.52 -26.66 -18.56
N SER A 487 5.55 -27.29 -19.14
CA SER A 487 6.32 -26.78 -20.30
C SER A 487 5.71 -27.25 -21.63
N ASP A 488 4.39 -27.46 -21.69
CA ASP A 488 3.74 -27.99 -22.93
C ASP A 488 3.67 -26.93 -24.03
#